data_55d4cccca48bcba52f74e1500cfc09a5
#
_entry.id   55d4cccca48bcba52f74e1500cfc09a5
#
_cell.length_a   1.000
_cell.length_b   1.000
_cell.length_c   1.000
_cell.angle_alpha   90.00
_cell.angle_beta   90.00
_cell.angle_gamma   90.00
#
_symmetry.space_group_name_H-M   'P 1'
#
loop_
_entity.id
_entity.type
_entity.pdbx_description
1 polymer ?
#
loop_
_entity_poly.entity_id
_entity_poly.type
_entity_poly.pdbx_seq_one_letter_code
_entity_poly.pdbx_strand_id
1 'polypeptide(L)'
;MTMKITELKNYIQSALGFKIKAAKTKLNVPFSIQDAFQFFELDIYLPNGALIPLLAIIQHDGEYPGIVALKKRLAVIEKKTERVVVYVTDTLSFVERKSLIEQQINFISIDRQFFIPELAMDLREAFRMRKQNQERGTEFSPATQAILIRLLYDGWNQSGLAYNAYELMAPYKYSRVTLSKVTTELINADILIPDTEEAFTTKRYTFTHSQKDTFKKALPMMRSPVKKTVMVNKIPKLGKDVCYSGDTALAKYTLLSSGRHPVFAMTQKIYTTFLESGQFKEVTDIDSAKATIEIWRYRSPKSSTNVVDEVSLYLAFKDNPDERIQLSLDEIKENYPWMKFAD
;
A
#
# COMPACT_ATOMS: atom_id res chain seq x y z
N MET A 1 33.46 27.00 -2.77
CA MET A 1 33.62 25.59 -3.21
C MET A 1 32.94 24.57 -2.31
N THR A 2 33.03 24.70 -1.02
CA THR A 2 32.30 23.84 -0.02
C THR A 2 30.78 24.03 -0.07
N MET A 3 30.31 25.17 -0.51
CA MET A 3 28.89 25.52 -0.57
C MET A 3 28.10 24.68 -1.59
N LYS A 4 28.62 24.45 -2.78
CA LYS A 4 27.90 23.67 -3.84
C LYS A 4 27.59 22.21 -3.46
N ILE A 5 28.49 21.52 -2.77
CA ILE A 5 28.23 20.14 -2.36
C ILE A 5 27.20 20.05 -1.23
N THR A 6 27.16 21.03 -0.34
CA THR A 6 26.16 21.13 0.73
C THR A 6 24.77 21.43 0.16
N GLU A 7 24.69 22.31 -0.84
CA GLU A 7 23.46 22.62 -1.56
C GLU A 7 22.94 21.40 -2.31
N LEU A 8 23.79 20.70 -3.06
CA LEU A 8 23.46 19.45 -3.74
C LEU A 8 22.93 18.39 -2.76
N LYS A 9 23.64 18.19 -1.62
CA LYS A 9 23.20 17.24 -0.60
C LYS A 9 21.82 17.61 -0.03
N ASN A 10 21.62 18.88 0.33
CA ASN A 10 20.35 19.36 0.87
C ASN A 10 19.21 19.23 -0.15
N TYR A 11 19.50 19.56 -1.41
CA TYR A 11 18.52 19.42 -2.48
C TYR A 11 18.09 17.96 -2.69
N ILE A 12 19.05 17.03 -2.82
CA ILE A 12 18.74 15.61 -2.97
C ILE A 12 18.00 15.08 -1.73
N GLN A 13 18.42 15.48 -0.53
CA GLN A 13 17.80 15.06 0.72
C GLN A 13 16.38 15.59 0.87
N SER A 14 16.12 16.85 0.50
CA SER A 14 14.77 17.44 0.53
C SER A 14 13.84 16.82 -0.51
N ALA A 15 14.35 16.55 -1.70
CA ALA A 15 13.57 15.99 -2.80
C ALA A 15 13.25 14.49 -2.64
N LEU A 16 14.18 13.69 -2.10
CA LEU A 16 14.04 12.24 -1.95
C LEU A 16 13.69 11.80 -0.53
N GLY A 17 13.94 12.64 0.49
CA GLY A 17 13.71 12.31 1.89
C GLY A 17 14.69 11.26 2.46
N PHE A 18 15.81 10.98 1.78
CA PHE A 18 16.76 9.94 2.17
C PHE A 18 18.03 10.51 2.82
N LYS A 19 18.66 9.69 3.66
CA LYS A 19 19.97 10.03 4.24
C LYS A 19 21.05 9.93 3.18
N ILE A 20 21.90 10.99 3.09
CA ILE A 20 22.96 11.07 2.08
C ILE A 20 24.28 11.34 2.78
N LYS A 21 25.32 10.61 2.37
CA LYS A 21 26.71 10.95 2.65
C LYS A 21 27.34 11.47 1.38
N ALA A 22 28.15 12.51 1.49
CA ALA A 22 28.88 13.11 0.39
C ALA A 22 30.34 13.29 0.78
N ALA A 23 31.24 12.89 -0.06
CA ALA A 23 32.69 13.06 0.12
C ALA A 23 33.36 13.48 -1.18
N LYS A 24 34.32 14.40 -1.10
CA LYS A 24 35.15 14.75 -2.24
C LYS A 24 36.12 13.61 -2.55
N THR A 25 36.23 13.25 -3.82
CA THR A 25 37.11 12.17 -4.28
C THR A 25 38.01 12.61 -5.43
N LYS A 26 39.04 11.82 -5.72
CA LYS A 26 39.90 11.99 -6.87
C LYS A 26 39.76 10.76 -7.75
N LEU A 27 39.60 10.96 -9.05
CA LEU A 27 39.50 9.89 -10.01
C LEU A 27 40.78 9.85 -10.89
N ASN A 28 41.25 8.67 -11.19
CA ASN A 28 42.43 8.52 -12.09
C ASN A 28 41.99 8.62 -13.55
N VAL A 29 41.79 9.85 -14.00
CA VAL A 29 41.40 10.24 -15.36
C VAL A 29 42.41 11.21 -15.96
N PRO A 30 42.42 11.43 -17.29
CA PRO A 30 43.31 12.41 -17.95
C PRO A 30 43.22 13.79 -17.31
N PHE A 31 44.39 14.52 -17.32
CA PHE A 31 44.47 15.84 -16.70
C PHE A 31 43.41 16.83 -17.21
N SER A 32 43.09 16.80 -18.50
CA SER A 32 42.04 17.65 -19.09
C SER A 32 40.64 17.42 -18.52
N ILE A 33 40.38 16.22 -17.99
CA ILE A 33 39.11 15.89 -17.31
C ILE A 33 39.20 16.28 -15.84
N GLN A 34 40.35 16.07 -15.17
CA GLN A 34 40.59 16.51 -13.80
C GLN A 34 40.51 18.04 -13.66
N ASP A 35 41.00 18.75 -14.64
CA ASP A 35 40.96 20.21 -14.69
C ASP A 35 39.53 20.75 -14.94
N ALA A 36 38.73 20.01 -15.71
CA ALA A 36 37.39 20.42 -16.05
C ALA A 36 36.36 20.13 -14.94
N PHE A 37 36.55 19.08 -14.13
CA PHE A 37 35.54 18.60 -13.20
C PHE A 37 36.06 18.36 -11.79
N GLN A 38 35.19 18.64 -10.80
CA GLN A 38 35.30 18.16 -9.43
C GLN A 38 34.48 16.89 -9.29
N PHE A 39 35.01 15.93 -8.50
CA PHE A 39 34.40 14.64 -8.29
C PHE A 39 33.94 14.49 -6.83
N PHE A 40 32.69 14.04 -6.64
CA PHE A 40 32.15 13.78 -5.33
C PHE A 40 31.41 12.44 -5.31
N GLU A 41 31.77 11.59 -4.38
CA GLU A 41 31.01 10.39 -4.08
C GLU A 41 29.78 10.76 -3.29
N LEU A 42 28.63 10.27 -3.74
CA LEU A 42 27.34 10.44 -3.05
C LEU A 42 26.77 9.06 -2.76
N ASP A 43 26.60 8.76 -1.50
CA ASP A 43 25.98 7.52 -1.03
C ASP A 43 24.57 7.82 -0.56
N ILE A 44 23.55 7.35 -1.29
CA ILE A 44 22.14 7.50 -0.94
C ILE A 44 21.68 6.23 -0.23
N TYR A 45 21.27 6.37 1.04
CA TYR A 45 20.81 5.27 1.87
C TYR A 45 19.29 5.15 1.78
N LEU A 46 18.82 4.06 1.17
CA LEU A 46 17.40 3.76 1.08
C LEU A 46 16.84 3.19 2.39
N PRO A 47 15.51 3.32 2.64
CA PRO A 47 14.87 2.80 3.84
C PRO A 47 14.97 1.28 4.02
N ASN A 48 15.18 0.54 2.95
CA ASN A 48 15.38 -0.92 2.96
C ASN A 48 16.81 -1.35 3.29
N GLY A 49 17.72 -0.39 3.58
CA GLY A 49 19.12 -0.64 3.84
C GLY A 49 20.00 -0.72 2.59
N ALA A 50 19.43 -0.65 1.39
CA ALA A 50 20.21 -0.62 0.15
C ALA A 50 20.94 0.73 0.00
N LEU A 51 22.09 0.68 -0.67
CA LEU A 51 22.94 1.82 -0.95
C LEU A 51 22.96 2.07 -2.45
N ILE A 52 22.69 3.31 -2.86
CA ILE A 52 22.86 3.74 -4.26
C ILE A 52 24.10 4.60 -4.32
N PRO A 53 25.20 4.07 -4.91
CA PRO A 53 26.46 4.79 -5.04
C PRO A 53 26.46 5.63 -6.32
N LEU A 54 26.47 6.96 -6.17
CA LEU A 54 26.59 7.90 -7.28
C LEU A 54 27.99 8.56 -7.28
N LEU A 55 28.45 8.96 -8.46
CA LEU A 55 29.58 9.85 -8.65
C LEU A 55 29.09 11.16 -9.29
N ALA A 56 28.97 12.20 -8.47
CA ALA A 56 28.63 13.53 -8.97
C ALA A 56 29.86 14.20 -9.57
N ILE A 57 29.72 14.72 -10.79
CA ILE A 57 30.73 15.52 -11.46
C ILE A 57 30.21 16.95 -11.59
N ILE A 58 30.98 17.91 -11.09
CA ILE A 58 30.63 19.34 -11.10
C ILE A 58 31.70 20.08 -11.91
N GLN A 59 31.27 20.86 -12.88
CA GLN A 59 32.22 21.60 -13.69
C GLN A 59 32.85 22.76 -12.90
N HIS A 60 34.17 22.99 -13.09
CA HIS A 60 34.92 24.01 -12.33
C HIS A 60 34.44 25.43 -12.64
N ASP A 61 34.24 25.74 -13.91
CA ASP A 61 33.81 27.06 -14.39
C ASP A 61 32.28 27.27 -14.33
N GLY A 62 31.53 26.19 -14.15
CA GLY A 62 30.07 26.23 -14.10
C GLY A 62 29.38 26.35 -15.47
N GLU A 63 30.15 26.38 -16.57
CA GLU A 63 29.60 26.48 -17.91
C GLU A 63 29.27 25.09 -18.49
N TYR A 64 28.16 25.00 -19.23
CA TYR A 64 27.79 23.75 -19.90
C TYR A 64 28.74 23.48 -21.11
N PRO A 65 29.47 22.35 -21.13
CA PRO A 65 30.51 22.12 -22.15
C PRO A 65 29.95 21.71 -23.53
N GLY A 66 28.65 21.63 -23.66
CA GLY A 66 27.97 21.06 -24.81
C GLY A 66 27.89 19.54 -24.78
N ILE A 67 26.84 18.98 -25.41
CA ILE A 67 26.49 17.56 -25.31
C ILE A 67 27.58 16.62 -25.82
N VAL A 68 28.24 16.97 -26.94
CA VAL A 68 29.26 16.14 -27.58
C VAL A 68 30.52 16.03 -26.71
N ALA A 69 30.96 17.17 -26.15
CA ALA A 69 32.15 17.22 -25.30
C ALA A 69 31.87 16.51 -23.96
N LEU A 70 30.69 16.75 -23.38
CA LEU A 70 30.27 16.11 -22.14
C LEU A 70 30.22 14.58 -22.31
N LYS A 71 29.56 14.07 -23.36
CA LYS A 71 29.43 12.62 -23.62
C LYS A 71 30.79 11.93 -23.77
N LYS A 72 31.73 12.55 -24.47
CA LYS A 72 33.11 12.03 -24.61
C LYS A 72 33.82 11.94 -23.26
N ARG A 73 33.67 12.97 -22.41
CA ARG A 73 34.31 13.00 -21.08
C ARG A 73 33.68 12.00 -20.14
N LEU A 74 32.32 11.89 -20.15
CA LEU A 74 31.59 10.90 -19.36
C LEU A 74 31.99 9.48 -19.66
N ALA A 75 32.10 9.11 -20.95
CA ALA A 75 32.56 7.77 -21.38
C ALA A 75 33.95 7.37 -20.87
N VAL A 76 34.83 8.34 -20.60
CA VAL A 76 36.12 8.09 -19.96
C VAL A 76 36.00 7.92 -18.46
N ILE A 77 35.13 8.72 -17.82
CA ILE A 77 34.90 8.69 -16.37
C ILE A 77 34.20 7.37 -15.97
N GLU A 78 33.17 6.95 -16.69
CA GLU A 78 32.41 5.73 -16.46
C GLU A 78 33.28 4.47 -16.48
N LYS A 79 34.34 4.42 -17.32
CA LYS A 79 35.30 3.32 -17.33
C LYS A 79 36.20 3.25 -16.09
N LYS A 80 36.18 4.27 -15.23
CA LYS A 80 37.06 4.41 -14.06
C LYS A 80 36.35 4.30 -12.73
N THR A 81 35.04 4.08 -12.75
CA THR A 81 34.22 3.94 -11.57
C THR A 81 33.10 2.92 -11.81
N GLU A 82 32.69 2.23 -10.75
CA GLU A 82 31.48 1.38 -10.74
C GLU A 82 30.23 2.16 -10.27
N ARG A 83 30.41 3.44 -9.89
CA ARG A 83 29.33 4.31 -9.44
C ARG A 83 28.57 4.88 -10.64
N VAL A 84 27.28 5.09 -10.49
CA VAL A 84 26.48 5.80 -11.50
C VAL A 84 26.94 7.25 -11.60
N VAL A 85 27.44 7.64 -12.78
CA VAL A 85 27.96 8.98 -13.00
C VAL A 85 26.82 9.96 -13.27
N VAL A 86 26.85 11.10 -12.58
CA VAL A 86 25.79 12.13 -12.63
C VAL A 86 26.40 13.50 -12.84
N TYR A 87 26.03 14.16 -13.93
CA TYR A 87 26.44 15.55 -14.23
C TYR A 87 25.62 16.51 -13.38
N VAL A 88 26.28 17.38 -12.62
CA VAL A 88 25.63 18.33 -11.72
C VAL A 88 25.91 19.76 -12.17
N THR A 89 24.86 20.56 -12.28
CA THR A 89 24.91 21.96 -12.68
C THR A 89 23.83 22.79 -11.98
N ASP A 90 24.05 24.10 -11.87
CA ASP A 90 23.08 25.01 -11.26
C ASP A 90 21.90 25.29 -12.21
N THR A 91 22.19 25.47 -13.50
CA THR A 91 21.17 25.84 -14.50
C THR A 91 21.38 25.11 -15.81
N LEU A 92 20.27 24.78 -16.48
CA LEU A 92 20.23 24.27 -17.84
C LEU A 92 19.09 24.95 -18.59
N SER A 93 19.36 25.35 -19.84
CA SER A 93 18.31 25.78 -20.75
C SER A 93 17.40 24.60 -21.12
N PHE A 94 16.24 24.89 -21.71
CA PHE A 94 15.32 23.87 -22.18
C PHE A 94 15.96 22.95 -23.23
N VAL A 95 16.76 23.52 -24.15
CA VAL A 95 17.43 22.78 -25.24
C VAL A 95 18.49 21.83 -24.65
N GLU A 96 19.31 22.31 -23.72
CA GLU A 96 20.34 21.49 -23.06
C GLU A 96 19.72 20.34 -22.28
N ARG A 97 18.65 20.57 -21.50
CA ARG A 97 17.93 19.51 -20.79
C ARG A 97 17.38 18.46 -21.74
N LYS A 98 16.71 18.89 -22.81
CA LYS A 98 16.17 18.00 -23.82
C LYS A 98 17.26 17.12 -24.42
N SER A 99 18.39 17.73 -24.76
CA SER A 99 19.56 17.03 -25.32
C SER A 99 20.18 16.02 -24.36
N LEU A 100 20.29 16.34 -23.05
CA LEU A 100 20.78 15.42 -22.04
C LEU A 100 19.85 14.21 -21.88
N ILE A 101 18.52 14.43 -21.84
CA ILE A 101 17.51 13.37 -21.75
C ILE A 101 17.54 12.47 -22.98
N GLU A 102 17.58 13.03 -24.18
CA GLU A 102 17.65 12.29 -25.45
C GLU A 102 18.90 11.41 -25.54
N GLN A 103 20.01 11.87 -24.98
CA GLN A 103 21.26 11.13 -24.92
C GLN A 103 21.39 10.22 -23.69
N GLN A 104 20.33 10.09 -22.87
CA GLN A 104 20.33 9.26 -21.66
C GLN A 104 21.47 9.61 -20.67
N ILE A 105 21.86 10.89 -20.59
CA ILE A 105 22.88 11.35 -19.65
C ILE A 105 22.22 11.69 -18.32
N ASN A 106 22.70 11.07 -17.25
CA ASN A 106 22.25 11.36 -15.89
C ASN A 106 22.67 12.76 -15.48
N PHE A 107 21.72 13.58 -15.01
CA PHE A 107 22.01 14.92 -14.52
C PHE A 107 21.14 15.35 -13.34
N ILE A 108 21.68 16.29 -12.58
CA ILE A 108 20.98 17.04 -11.55
C ILE A 108 21.15 18.53 -11.85
N SER A 109 20.04 19.24 -12.07
CA SER A 109 19.98 20.70 -12.03
C SER A 109 19.47 21.10 -10.65
N ILE A 110 20.30 21.75 -9.84
CA ILE A 110 20.02 22.06 -8.44
C ILE A 110 18.72 22.91 -8.36
N ASP A 111 17.83 22.56 -7.42
CA ASP A 111 16.52 23.16 -7.18
C ASP A 111 15.52 23.12 -8.35
N ARG A 112 15.82 22.32 -9.41
CA ARG A 112 14.97 22.25 -10.60
C ARG A 112 14.58 20.84 -11.02
N GLN A 113 15.54 19.97 -11.28
CA GLN A 113 15.26 18.66 -11.88
C GLN A 113 16.33 17.60 -11.61
N PHE A 114 15.88 16.35 -11.41
CA PHE A 114 16.69 15.15 -11.53
C PHE A 114 16.35 14.40 -12.80
N PHE A 115 17.35 13.82 -13.43
CA PHE A 115 17.19 12.80 -14.45
C PHE A 115 18.26 11.72 -14.20
N ILE A 116 17.87 10.68 -13.48
CA ILE A 116 18.70 9.51 -13.15
C ILE A 116 17.77 8.29 -13.25
N PRO A 117 17.61 7.72 -14.47
CA PRO A 117 16.70 6.59 -14.71
C PRO A 117 16.95 5.39 -13.80
N GLU A 118 18.20 5.06 -13.51
CA GLU A 118 18.60 3.97 -12.62
C GLU A 118 18.07 4.20 -11.20
N LEU A 119 18.19 5.41 -10.68
CA LEU A 119 17.67 5.79 -9.39
C LEU A 119 16.15 5.63 -9.33
N ALA A 120 15.44 5.95 -10.42
CA ALA A 120 13.99 5.79 -10.49
C ALA A 120 13.55 4.31 -10.46
N MET A 121 14.34 3.41 -11.02
CA MET A 121 14.10 1.96 -10.96
C MET A 121 14.34 1.42 -9.55
N ASP A 122 15.46 1.74 -8.92
CA ASP A 122 15.80 1.35 -7.56
C ASP A 122 14.80 1.93 -6.53
N LEU A 123 14.37 3.17 -6.71
CA LEU A 123 13.34 3.78 -5.88
C LEU A 123 11.99 3.05 -6.03
N ARG A 124 11.58 2.67 -7.23
CA ARG A 124 10.35 1.88 -7.44
C ARG A 124 10.41 0.54 -6.71
N GLU A 125 11.54 -0.15 -6.75
CA GLU A 125 11.73 -1.39 -6.01
C GLU A 125 11.73 -1.17 -4.50
N ALA A 126 12.46 -0.16 -4.01
CA ALA A 126 12.49 0.19 -2.59
C ALA A 126 11.12 0.63 -2.06
N PHE A 127 10.38 1.44 -2.81
CA PHE A 127 9.00 1.80 -2.45
C PHE A 127 8.05 0.61 -2.53
N ARG A 128 8.22 -0.28 -3.50
CA ARG A 128 7.44 -1.52 -3.60
C ARG A 128 7.72 -2.45 -2.43
N MET A 129 8.98 -2.62 -2.03
CA MET A 129 9.39 -3.37 -0.82
C MET A 129 8.91 -2.68 0.46
N ARG A 130 9.03 -1.34 0.56
CA ARG A 130 8.54 -0.58 1.72
C ARG A 130 7.02 -0.70 1.83
N LYS A 131 6.29 -0.57 0.73
CA LYS A 131 4.85 -0.77 0.68
C LYS A 131 4.48 -2.20 1.08
N GLN A 132 5.18 -3.21 0.54
CA GLN A 132 4.99 -4.61 0.94
C GLN A 132 5.36 -4.87 2.40
N ASN A 133 6.41 -4.24 2.94
CA ASN A 133 6.85 -4.42 4.33
C ASN A 133 5.99 -3.61 5.31
N GLN A 134 5.54 -2.42 4.96
CA GLN A 134 4.55 -1.65 5.74
C GLN A 134 3.18 -2.33 5.72
N GLU A 135 2.74 -2.82 4.56
CA GLU A 135 1.50 -3.59 4.44
C GLU A 135 1.58 -4.95 5.16
N ARG A 136 2.76 -5.56 5.27
CA ARG A 136 2.95 -6.83 6.00
C ARG A 136 3.05 -6.68 7.52
N GLY A 137 3.38 -5.49 8.04
CA GLY A 137 3.57 -5.25 9.47
C GLY A 137 2.38 -4.60 10.19
N THR A 138 1.46 -3.97 9.47
CA THR A 138 0.39 -3.15 10.06
C THR A 138 -1.02 -3.56 9.66
N GLU A 139 -1.24 -4.26 8.57
CA GLU A 139 -2.57 -4.68 8.14
C GLU A 139 -2.87 -6.14 8.51
N PHE A 140 -4.09 -6.35 8.96
CA PHE A 140 -4.59 -7.70 9.20
C PHE A 140 -4.70 -8.51 7.91
N SER A 141 -4.40 -9.81 8.02
CA SER A 141 -4.73 -10.74 6.96
C SER A 141 -6.25 -10.83 6.78
N PRO A 142 -6.74 -11.19 5.58
CA PRO A 142 -8.19 -11.31 5.34
C PRO A 142 -8.89 -12.25 6.31
N ALA A 143 -8.21 -13.30 6.76
CA ALA A 143 -8.74 -14.24 7.75
C ALA A 143 -8.87 -13.60 9.13
N THR A 144 -7.84 -12.87 9.58
CA THR A 144 -7.85 -12.15 10.86
C THR A 144 -8.95 -11.11 10.88
N GLN A 145 -9.06 -10.31 9.81
CA GLN A 145 -10.10 -9.29 9.71
C GLN A 145 -11.50 -9.89 9.73
N ALA A 146 -11.77 -10.93 8.95
CA ALA A 146 -13.08 -11.60 8.94
C ALA A 146 -13.44 -12.19 10.32
N ILE A 147 -12.48 -12.81 11.00
CA ILE A 147 -12.68 -13.37 12.33
C ILE A 147 -12.95 -12.27 13.34
N LEU A 148 -12.15 -11.20 13.35
CA LEU A 148 -12.33 -10.10 14.29
C LEU A 148 -13.69 -9.42 14.10
N ILE A 149 -14.12 -9.15 12.85
CA ILE A 149 -15.44 -8.60 12.56
C ILE A 149 -16.55 -9.52 13.09
N ARG A 150 -16.44 -10.83 12.87
CA ARG A 150 -17.39 -11.80 13.41
C ARG A 150 -17.46 -11.75 14.93
N LEU A 151 -16.31 -11.74 15.60
CA LEU A 151 -16.24 -11.67 17.07
C LEU A 151 -16.87 -10.37 17.59
N LEU A 152 -16.72 -9.26 16.87
CA LEU A 152 -17.38 -8.01 17.21
C LEU A 152 -18.91 -8.09 17.10
N TYR A 153 -19.46 -8.90 16.21
CA TYR A 153 -20.92 -9.12 16.11
C TYR A 153 -21.47 -10.12 17.11
N ASP A 154 -20.75 -11.22 17.38
CA ASP A 154 -21.24 -12.35 18.18
C ASP A 154 -21.28 -12.07 19.71
N GLY A 155 -21.18 -10.79 20.09
CA GLY A 155 -21.20 -10.38 21.48
C GLY A 155 -19.84 -10.57 22.13
N TRP A 156 -18.99 -9.67 21.86
CA TRP A 156 -17.74 -9.36 22.52
C TRP A 156 -17.89 -9.31 24.02
N ASN A 157 -18.36 -10.29 24.69
CA ASN A 157 -18.81 -9.89 25.93
C ASN A 157 -18.60 -10.75 27.05
N GLN A 158 -17.55 -11.31 27.18
CA GLN A 158 -17.45 -11.87 28.52
C GLN A 158 -16.00 -11.62 28.98
N SER A 159 -15.83 -10.44 29.59
CA SER A 159 -14.63 -10.17 30.38
C SER A 159 -14.32 -11.38 31.25
N GLY A 160 -13.13 -11.96 31.03
CA GLY A 160 -12.67 -13.15 31.78
C GLY A 160 -12.87 -14.50 31.11
N LEU A 161 -13.54 -14.61 29.96
CA LEU A 161 -13.58 -15.87 29.23
C LEU A 161 -12.33 -16.05 28.37
N ALA A 162 -11.66 -17.15 28.56
CA ALA A 162 -10.53 -17.58 27.74
C ALA A 162 -11.00 -18.53 26.65
N TYR A 163 -10.62 -18.25 25.41
CA TYR A 163 -10.97 -19.02 24.21
C TYR A 163 -9.77 -19.78 23.68
N ASN A 164 -9.97 -21.01 23.23
CA ASN A 164 -8.95 -21.65 22.41
C ASN A 164 -9.02 -21.16 20.96
N ALA A 165 -7.96 -21.40 20.16
CA ALA A 165 -7.89 -20.91 18.79
C ALA A 165 -9.02 -21.42 17.89
N TYR A 166 -9.56 -22.60 18.14
CA TYR A 166 -10.68 -23.14 17.34
C TYR A 166 -12.00 -22.48 17.69
N GLU A 167 -12.24 -22.18 18.97
CA GLU A 167 -13.44 -21.44 19.44
C GLU A 167 -13.45 -20.03 18.86
N LEU A 168 -12.31 -19.35 18.89
CA LEU A 168 -12.18 -18.01 18.30
C LEU A 168 -12.53 -17.99 16.81
N MET A 169 -12.24 -19.08 16.09
CA MET A 169 -12.40 -19.11 14.63
C MET A 169 -13.64 -19.82 14.13
N ALA A 170 -14.43 -20.43 15.01
CA ALA A 170 -15.72 -20.99 14.61
C ALA A 170 -16.64 -19.87 14.06
N PRO A 171 -17.41 -20.10 12.99
CA PRO A 171 -17.61 -21.36 12.25
C PRO A 171 -16.63 -21.57 11.07
N TYR A 172 -15.58 -20.77 10.95
CA TYR A 172 -14.65 -20.89 9.82
C TYR A 172 -13.78 -22.15 9.99
N LYS A 173 -13.65 -22.92 8.90
CA LYS A 173 -12.80 -24.10 8.84
C LYS A 173 -11.42 -23.72 8.29
N TYR A 174 -10.62 -23.04 9.09
CA TYR A 174 -9.26 -22.67 8.71
C TYR A 174 -8.24 -23.75 9.06
N SER A 175 -7.12 -23.75 8.33
CA SER A 175 -5.97 -24.63 8.63
C SER A 175 -5.27 -24.21 9.94
N ARG A 176 -4.51 -25.11 10.56
CA ARG A 176 -3.70 -24.79 11.75
C ARG A 176 -2.74 -23.62 11.52
N VAL A 177 -2.17 -23.51 10.32
CA VAL A 177 -1.28 -22.39 9.93
C VAL A 177 -2.05 -21.08 9.95
N THR A 178 -3.27 -21.04 9.40
CA THR A 178 -4.12 -19.85 9.44
C THR A 178 -4.52 -19.52 10.87
N LEU A 179 -4.86 -20.52 11.70
CA LEU A 179 -5.16 -20.33 13.11
C LEU A 179 -3.99 -19.64 13.85
N SER A 180 -2.78 -20.17 13.70
CA SER A 180 -1.57 -19.59 14.31
C SER A 180 -1.31 -18.16 13.84
N LYS A 181 -1.50 -17.90 12.54
CA LYS A 181 -1.34 -16.55 11.97
C LYS A 181 -2.32 -15.55 12.57
N VAL A 182 -3.60 -15.92 12.66
CA VAL A 182 -4.65 -15.05 13.21
C VAL A 182 -4.37 -14.71 14.67
N THR A 183 -4.07 -15.72 15.50
CA THR A 183 -3.75 -15.46 16.92
C THR A 183 -2.50 -14.59 17.06
N THR A 184 -1.46 -14.82 16.25
CA THR A 184 -0.26 -13.99 16.26
C THR A 184 -0.55 -12.54 15.85
N GLU A 185 -1.32 -12.30 14.79
CA GLU A 185 -1.70 -10.95 14.36
C GLU A 185 -2.50 -10.23 15.42
N LEU A 186 -3.45 -10.89 16.09
CA LEU A 186 -4.26 -10.29 17.15
C LEU A 186 -3.46 -10.04 18.44
N ILE A 187 -2.50 -10.88 18.77
CA ILE A 187 -1.57 -10.66 19.91
C ILE A 187 -0.66 -9.45 19.61
N ASN A 188 -0.07 -9.41 18.42
CA ASN A 188 0.80 -8.30 18.01
C ASN A 188 0.06 -6.96 17.95
N ALA A 189 -1.24 -6.99 17.71
CA ALA A 189 -2.12 -5.83 17.76
C ALA A 189 -2.59 -5.51 19.20
N ASP A 190 -2.14 -6.26 20.20
CA ASP A 190 -2.56 -6.14 21.59
C ASP A 190 -4.09 -6.17 21.74
N ILE A 191 -4.74 -7.08 21.03
CA ILE A 191 -6.18 -7.39 21.10
C ILE A 191 -6.41 -8.67 21.90
N LEU A 192 -5.50 -9.63 21.78
CA LEU A 192 -5.51 -10.88 22.55
C LEU A 192 -4.24 -11.00 23.38
N ILE A 193 -4.38 -11.58 24.55
CA ILE A 193 -3.24 -12.09 25.35
C ILE A 193 -3.40 -13.59 25.54
N PRO A 194 -2.29 -14.37 25.53
CA PRO A 194 -2.32 -15.76 25.90
C PRO A 194 -2.64 -15.86 27.40
N ASP A 195 -3.53 -16.76 27.75
CA ASP A 195 -3.77 -17.13 29.14
C ASP A 195 -2.62 -17.99 29.64
N THR A 196 -2.00 -17.60 30.75
CA THR A 196 -0.85 -18.25 31.35
C THR A 196 -1.22 -19.24 32.47
N GLU A 197 -2.48 -19.47 32.72
CA GLU A 197 -2.88 -20.50 33.72
C GLU A 197 -2.43 -21.88 33.25
N GLU A 198 -1.59 -22.52 34.05
CA GLU A 198 -0.97 -23.85 33.80
C GLU A 198 -1.99 -25.01 33.73
N ALA A 199 -3.27 -24.73 34.02
CA ALA A 199 -4.34 -25.72 34.09
C ALA A 199 -4.80 -26.27 32.72
N PHE A 200 -4.40 -25.66 31.60
CA PHE A 200 -4.93 -26.02 30.29
C PHE A 200 -3.91 -26.72 29.40
N THR A 201 -4.26 -27.87 28.87
CA THR A 201 -3.46 -28.62 27.87
C THR A 201 -3.44 -27.92 26.49
N THR A 202 -4.33 -26.93 26.24
CA THR A 202 -4.41 -26.15 25.02
C THR A 202 -4.29 -24.65 25.34
N LYS A 203 -3.50 -23.94 24.53
CA LYS A 203 -3.35 -22.47 24.64
C LYS A 203 -4.70 -21.80 24.54
N ARG A 204 -5.03 -20.97 25.52
CA ARG A 204 -6.22 -20.13 25.56
C ARG A 204 -5.82 -18.66 25.42
N TYR A 205 -6.77 -17.82 25.05
CA TYR A 205 -6.57 -16.40 24.79
C TYR A 205 -7.73 -15.59 25.36
N THR A 206 -7.42 -14.46 25.95
CA THR A 206 -8.40 -13.48 26.47
C THR A 206 -8.29 -12.17 25.71
N PHE A 207 -9.39 -11.41 25.66
CA PHE A 207 -9.39 -10.08 25.08
C PHE A 207 -8.89 -9.05 26.09
N THR A 208 -8.04 -8.10 25.60
CA THR A 208 -7.41 -7.08 26.46
C THR A 208 -8.29 -5.84 26.67
N HIS A 209 -9.22 -5.59 25.76
CA HIS A 209 -9.98 -4.34 25.70
C HIS A 209 -11.48 -4.58 25.58
N SER A 210 -12.27 -3.51 25.80
CA SER A 210 -13.69 -3.50 25.48
C SER A 210 -13.91 -3.67 23.97
N GLN A 211 -15.11 -4.03 23.55
CA GLN A 211 -15.49 -4.14 22.15
C GLN A 211 -15.21 -2.84 21.37
N LYS A 212 -15.57 -1.69 21.95
CA LYS A 212 -15.36 -0.37 21.37
C LYS A 212 -13.87 -0.04 21.20
N ASP A 213 -13.10 -0.25 22.27
CA ASP A 213 -11.65 0.04 22.24
C ASP A 213 -10.91 -0.90 21.30
N THR A 214 -11.32 -2.16 21.22
CA THR A 214 -10.79 -3.13 20.27
C THR A 214 -11.07 -2.70 18.84
N PHE A 215 -12.29 -2.29 18.51
CA PHE A 215 -12.61 -1.83 17.17
C PHE A 215 -11.80 -0.57 16.82
N LYS A 216 -11.74 0.43 17.72
CA LYS A 216 -10.93 1.64 17.55
C LYS A 216 -9.46 1.31 17.28
N LYS A 217 -8.90 0.38 18.04
CA LYS A 217 -7.50 -0.05 17.91
C LYS A 217 -7.25 -0.82 16.62
N ALA A 218 -8.20 -1.67 16.21
CA ALA A 218 -8.10 -2.50 15.01
C ALA A 218 -8.30 -1.72 13.71
N LEU A 219 -9.10 -0.66 13.72
CA LEU A 219 -9.53 0.08 12.53
C LEU A 219 -8.38 0.54 11.61
N PRO A 220 -7.25 1.08 12.13
CA PRO A 220 -6.09 1.42 11.29
C PRO A 220 -5.43 0.23 10.61
N MET A 221 -5.61 -0.99 11.14
CA MET A 221 -5.07 -2.24 10.61
C MET A 221 -6.05 -2.97 9.68
N MET A 222 -7.30 -2.50 9.62
CA MET A 222 -8.34 -3.02 8.74
C MET A 222 -8.34 -2.31 7.39
N ARG A 223 -8.57 -3.09 6.34
CA ARG A 223 -8.62 -2.59 4.96
C ARG A 223 -9.95 -2.93 4.28
N SER A 224 -10.21 -2.26 3.15
CA SER A 224 -11.36 -2.58 2.32
C SER A 224 -11.39 -4.08 1.98
N PRO A 225 -12.53 -4.75 2.11
CA PRO A 225 -12.70 -6.14 1.68
C PRO A 225 -12.62 -6.28 0.15
N VAL A 226 -12.93 -5.23 -0.60
CA VAL A 226 -12.97 -5.22 -2.05
C VAL A 226 -11.55 -5.32 -2.63
N LYS A 227 -11.32 -6.33 -3.46
CA LYS A 227 -10.05 -6.54 -4.18
C LYS A 227 -10.11 -6.01 -5.61
N LYS A 228 -11.23 -6.25 -6.29
CA LYS A 228 -11.49 -5.87 -7.69
C LYS A 228 -12.99 -5.72 -7.88
N THR A 229 -13.39 -4.82 -8.76
CA THR A 229 -14.78 -4.64 -9.21
C THR A 229 -14.86 -4.92 -10.70
N VAL A 230 -15.88 -5.67 -11.13
CA VAL A 230 -16.12 -6.02 -12.53
C VAL A 230 -17.59 -5.90 -12.87
N MET A 231 -17.91 -5.53 -14.10
CA MET A 231 -19.28 -5.53 -14.63
C MET A 231 -19.57 -6.83 -15.34
N VAL A 232 -20.81 -7.34 -15.21
CA VAL A 232 -21.23 -8.60 -15.81
C VAL A 232 -22.58 -8.46 -16.52
N ASN A 233 -22.80 -9.30 -17.53
CA ASN A 233 -23.98 -9.25 -18.40
C ASN A 233 -25.23 -9.97 -17.86
N LYS A 234 -25.12 -10.61 -16.68
CA LYS A 234 -26.25 -11.29 -16.01
C LYS A 234 -26.19 -11.07 -14.52
N ILE A 235 -27.36 -11.01 -13.88
CA ILE A 235 -27.48 -10.93 -12.43
C ILE A 235 -27.17 -12.29 -11.81
N PRO A 236 -26.19 -12.41 -10.88
CA PRO A 236 -25.91 -13.67 -10.20
C PRO A 236 -27.04 -14.04 -9.24
N LYS A 237 -27.23 -15.33 -9.03
CA LYS A 237 -28.22 -15.82 -8.05
C LYS A 237 -27.67 -15.58 -6.63
N LEU A 238 -28.50 -14.92 -5.81
CA LEU A 238 -28.20 -14.75 -4.38
C LEU A 238 -28.10 -16.09 -3.66
N GLY A 239 -27.27 -16.14 -2.65
CA GLY A 239 -27.09 -17.33 -1.84
C GLY A 239 -26.04 -17.09 -0.77
N LYS A 240 -25.67 -18.14 -0.08
CA LYS A 240 -24.75 -18.09 1.05
C LYS A 240 -23.38 -17.45 0.73
N ASP A 241 -22.95 -17.53 -0.52
CA ASP A 241 -21.64 -17.05 -0.96
C ASP A 241 -21.73 -15.85 -1.91
N VAL A 242 -22.95 -15.36 -2.20
CA VAL A 242 -23.25 -14.21 -3.06
C VAL A 242 -24.23 -13.29 -2.34
N CYS A 243 -23.79 -12.13 -1.94
CA CYS A 243 -24.57 -11.17 -1.17
C CYS A 243 -24.65 -9.83 -1.89
N TYR A 244 -25.68 -9.05 -1.64
CA TYR A 244 -25.70 -7.64 -2.04
C TYR A 244 -24.56 -6.89 -1.36
N SER A 245 -23.93 -5.98 -2.09
CA SER A 245 -22.80 -5.18 -1.67
C SER A 245 -22.89 -3.76 -2.23
N GLY A 246 -21.86 -2.96 -2.04
CA GLY A 246 -21.77 -1.64 -2.60
C GLY A 246 -22.94 -0.74 -2.19
N ASP A 247 -23.33 0.15 -3.09
CA ASP A 247 -24.48 1.04 -2.93
C ASP A 247 -25.82 0.27 -2.79
N THR A 248 -25.92 -0.91 -3.39
CA THR A 248 -27.10 -1.78 -3.22
C THR A 248 -27.25 -2.27 -1.77
N ALA A 249 -26.15 -2.56 -1.09
CA ALA A 249 -26.16 -2.91 0.33
C ALA A 249 -26.43 -1.69 1.21
N LEU A 250 -25.84 -0.54 0.90
CA LEU A 250 -26.14 0.73 1.60
C LEU A 250 -27.63 1.05 1.53
N ALA A 251 -28.25 0.95 0.34
CA ALA A 251 -29.69 1.17 0.17
C ALA A 251 -30.59 0.22 0.98
N LYS A 252 -30.06 -0.91 1.44
CA LYS A 252 -30.80 -1.85 2.31
C LYS A 252 -30.66 -1.55 3.80
N TYR A 253 -29.61 -0.83 4.18
CA TYR A 253 -29.34 -0.46 5.56
C TYR A 253 -29.70 0.98 5.88
N THR A 254 -29.84 1.84 4.84
CA THR A 254 -30.02 3.28 4.97
C THR A 254 -31.07 3.80 3.98
N LEU A 255 -31.33 5.09 4.00
CA LEU A 255 -32.24 5.75 3.06
C LEU A 255 -31.57 6.10 1.70
N LEU A 256 -30.32 5.69 1.48
CA LEU A 256 -29.63 5.92 0.23
C LEU A 256 -30.31 5.14 -0.91
N SER A 257 -30.47 5.78 -2.07
CA SER A 257 -30.94 5.08 -3.28
C SER A 257 -29.82 4.23 -3.89
N SER A 258 -30.16 3.01 -4.32
CA SER A 258 -29.21 2.15 -5.04
C SER A 258 -28.89 2.72 -6.42
N GLY A 259 -27.71 2.40 -6.94
CA GLY A 259 -27.27 2.78 -8.29
C GLY A 259 -28.03 2.06 -9.41
N ARG A 260 -27.60 2.31 -10.66
CA ARG A 260 -28.25 1.78 -11.88
C ARG A 260 -28.28 0.26 -11.95
N HIS A 261 -27.23 -0.39 -11.51
CA HIS A 261 -27.08 -1.84 -11.52
C HIS A 261 -26.83 -2.38 -10.12
N PRO A 262 -27.44 -3.51 -9.75
CA PRO A 262 -27.22 -4.09 -8.45
C PRO A 262 -25.74 -4.55 -8.30
N VAL A 263 -25.20 -4.34 -7.10
CA VAL A 263 -23.84 -4.71 -6.74
C VAL A 263 -23.86 -5.95 -5.85
N PHE A 264 -22.99 -6.91 -6.15
CA PHE A 264 -22.87 -8.15 -5.42
C PHE A 264 -21.44 -8.38 -4.97
N ALA A 265 -21.26 -8.93 -3.77
CA ALA A 265 -19.98 -9.41 -3.28
C ALA A 265 -19.90 -10.94 -3.38
N MET A 266 -18.74 -11.42 -3.78
CA MET A 266 -18.35 -12.84 -3.71
C MET A 266 -16.84 -12.99 -3.62
N THR A 267 -16.38 -14.13 -3.12
CA THR A 267 -14.93 -14.41 -3.09
C THR A 267 -14.40 -14.75 -4.49
N GLN A 268 -13.09 -14.60 -4.70
CA GLN A 268 -12.42 -14.93 -5.95
C GLN A 268 -12.76 -16.37 -6.41
N LYS A 269 -12.84 -17.32 -5.49
CA LYS A 269 -13.15 -18.71 -5.80
C LYS A 269 -14.54 -18.86 -6.44
N ILE A 270 -15.54 -18.23 -5.82
CA ILE A 270 -16.93 -18.26 -6.31
C ILE A 270 -17.05 -17.56 -7.66
N TYR A 271 -16.40 -16.39 -7.78
CA TYR A 271 -16.35 -15.65 -9.03
C TYR A 271 -15.79 -16.48 -10.17
N THR A 272 -14.64 -17.14 -9.98
CA THR A 272 -14.03 -18.00 -11.00
C THR A 272 -14.93 -19.15 -11.37
N THR A 273 -15.57 -19.83 -10.39
CA THR A 273 -16.53 -20.91 -10.66
C THR A 273 -17.71 -20.42 -11.51
N PHE A 274 -18.25 -19.23 -11.26
CA PHE A 274 -19.39 -18.68 -12.01
C PHE A 274 -18.98 -18.29 -13.44
N LEU A 275 -17.78 -17.76 -13.61
CA LEU A 275 -17.23 -17.40 -14.91
C LEU A 275 -17.02 -18.67 -15.78
N GLU A 276 -16.36 -19.70 -15.22
CA GLU A 276 -16.09 -20.97 -15.90
C GLU A 276 -17.37 -21.75 -16.26
N SER A 277 -18.38 -21.67 -15.40
CA SER A 277 -19.69 -22.32 -15.65
C SER A 277 -20.60 -21.52 -16.60
N GLY A 278 -20.16 -20.35 -17.10
CA GLY A 278 -20.93 -19.52 -18.03
C GLY A 278 -22.18 -18.87 -17.42
N GLN A 279 -22.25 -18.78 -16.09
CA GLN A 279 -23.38 -18.11 -15.41
C GLN A 279 -23.45 -16.63 -15.76
N PHE A 280 -22.30 -15.97 -15.97
CA PHE A 280 -22.19 -14.62 -16.52
C PHE A 280 -20.89 -14.48 -17.32
N LYS A 281 -20.76 -13.36 -18.04
CA LYS A 281 -19.52 -12.92 -18.71
C LYS A 281 -19.17 -11.52 -18.26
N GLU A 282 -17.87 -11.21 -18.12
CA GLU A 282 -17.40 -9.85 -17.92
C GLU A 282 -17.77 -8.99 -19.13
N VAL A 283 -18.16 -7.74 -18.88
CA VAL A 283 -18.41 -6.72 -19.89
C VAL A 283 -17.71 -5.42 -19.50
N THR A 284 -17.32 -4.66 -20.49
CA THR A 284 -16.66 -3.37 -20.29
C THR A 284 -17.61 -2.19 -20.54
N ASP A 285 -18.66 -2.44 -21.34
CA ASP A 285 -19.66 -1.44 -21.65
C ASP A 285 -20.76 -1.40 -20.59
N ILE A 286 -21.05 -0.21 -20.06
CA ILE A 286 -22.03 0.01 -19.01
C ILE A 286 -23.46 -0.32 -19.44
N ASP A 287 -23.80 -0.17 -20.73
CA ASP A 287 -25.14 -0.45 -21.24
C ASP A 287 -25.39 -1.96 -21.40
N SER A 288 -24.33 -2.74 -21.59
CA SER A 288 -24.36 -4.20 -21.63
C SER A 288 -24.36 -4.81 -20.23
N ALA A 289 -24.02 -4.04 -19.21
CA ALA A 289 -23.95 -4.51 -17.82
C ALA A 289 -25.38 -4.73 -17.26
N LYS A 290 -25.53 -5.81 -16.47
CA LYS A 290 -26.75 -6.09 -15.69
C LYS A 290 -26.49 -6.11 -14.19
N ALA A 291 -25.23 -6.29 -13.79
CA ALA A 291 -24.79 -6.25 -12.40
C ALA A 291 -23.32 -5.88 -12.31
N THR A 292 -22.91 -5.42 -11.13
CA THR A 292 -21.52 -5.20 -10.74
C THR A 292 -21.14 -6.25 -9.68
N ILE A 293 -19.97 -6.86 -9.84
CA ILE A 293 -19.44 -7.82 -8.89
C ILE A 293 -18.22 -7.21 -8.20
N GLU A 294 -18.27 -7.15 -6.89
CA GLU A 294 -17.12 -6.89 -6.04
C GLU A 294 -16.49 -8.22 -5.62
N ILE A 295 -15.26 -8.45 -6.04
CA ILE A 295 -14.49 -9.62 -5.64
C ILE A 295 -13.86 -9.31 -4.28
N TRP A 296 -14.33 -9.99 -3.25
CA TRP A 296 -13.92 -9.76 -1.87
C TRP A 296 -12.76 -10.65 -1.44
N ARG A 297 -11.95 -10.14 -0.52
CA ARG A 297 -10.79 -10.84 0.07
C ARG A 297 -11.18 -11.94 1.04
N TYR A 298 -12.39 -11.87 1.60
CA TYR A 298 -12.97 -12.84 2.51
C TYR A 298 -14.49 -12.87 2.32
N ARG A 299 -15.11 -13.90 2.84
CA ARG A 299 -16.57 -14.01 2.87
C ARG A 299 -17.13 -13.15 4.00
N SER A 300 -18.20 -12.40 3.74
CA SER A 300 -18.86 -11.58 4.76
C SER A 300 -19.17 -12.39 6.02
N PRO A 301 -18.73 -11.92 7.20
CA PRO A 301 -18.92 -12.64 8.46
C PRO A 301 -20.39 -12.85 8.85
N LYS A 302 -21.29 -11.91 8.49
CA LYS A 302 -22.72 -11.96 8.78
C LYS A 302 -23.51 -12.26 7.50
N SER A 303 -23.58 -13.55 7.13
CA SER A 303 -24.13 -13.97 5.84
C SER A 303 -25.59 -14.44 5.88
N SER A 304 -26.33 -14.17 6.94
CA SER A 304 -27.71 -14.68 7.10
C SER A 304 -28.77 -13.92 6.27
N THR A 305 -28.47 -12.72 5.78
CA THR A 305 -29.43 -11.79 5.19
C THR A 305 -29.30 -11.56 3.70
N ASN A 306 -28.45 -12.30 3.00
CA ASN A 306 -28.07 -12.02 1.59
C ASN A 306 -27.53 -10.60 1.33
N VAL A 307 -27.12 -9.89 2.38
CA VAL A 307 -26.44 -8.59 2.33
C VAL A 307 -25.10 -8.74 3.06
N VAL A 308 -24.08 -8.07 2.63
CA VAL A 308 -22.79 -8.06 3.33
C VAL A 308 -22.94 -7.38 4.70
N ASP A 309 -22.08 -7.74 5.63
CA ASP A 309 -22.11 -7.14 6.96
C ASP A 309 -21.74 -5.64 6.93
N GLU A 310 -22.31 -4.90 7.87
CA GLU A 310 -22.22 -3.44 7.93
C GLU A 310 -20.79 -2.95 8.20
N VAL A 311 -19.98 -3.69 8.97
CA VAL A 311 -18.58 -3.32 9.24
C VAL A 311 -17.73 -3.47 7.99
N SER A 312 -17.87 -4.57 7.26
CA SER A 312 -17.17 -4.75 5.98
C SER A 312 -17.61 -3.70 4.95
N LEU A 313 -18.90 -3.35 4.94
CA LEU A 313 -19.45 -2.30 4.09
C LEU A 313 -18.86 -0.92 4.47
N TYR A 314 -18.80 -0.60 5.75
CA TYR A 314 -18.13 0.59 6.26
C TYR A 314 -16.66 0.65 5.80
N LEU A 315 -15.91 -0.43 5.93
CA LEU A 315 -14.52 -0.51 5.49
C LEU A 315 -14.35 -0.35 3.97
N ALA A 316 -15.36 -0.72 3.18
CA ALA A 316 -15.34 -0.52 1.73
C ALA A 316 -15.49 0.96 1.34
N PHE A 317 -16.23 1.74 2.14
CA PHE A 317 -16.63 3.11 1.82
C PHE A 317 -16.05 4.19 2.74
N LYS A 318 -15.34 3.87 3.82
CA LYS A 318 -14.86 4.85 4.82
C LYS A 318 -14.06 6.01 4.23
N ASP A 319 -13.36 5.78 3.13
CA ASP A 319 -12.52 6.77 2.46
C ASP A 319 -13.21 7.36 1.20
N ASN A 320 -14.50 7.12 1.00
CA ASN A 320 -15.27 7.67 -0.13
C ASN A 320 -15.59 9.14 0.10
N PRO A 321 -15.31 10.05 -0.86
CA PRO A 321 -15.54 11.49 -0.69
C PRO A 321 -17.00 11.94 -0.85
N ASP A 322 -17.93 11.09 -1.26
CA ASP A 322 -19.35 11.43 -1.44
C ASP A 322 -20.03 11.60 -0.07
N GLU A 323 -20.49 12.83 0.22
CA GLU A 323 -21.15 13.17 1.49
C GLU A 323 -22.38 12.30 1.79
N ARG A 324 -23.14 11.90 0.76
CA ARG A 324 -24.33 11.05 0.94
C ARG A 324 -23.92 9.65 1.41
N ILE A 325 -22.79 9.16 0.93
CA ILE A 325 -22.22 7.89 1.40
C ILE A 325 -21.74 8.04 2.84
N GLN A 326 -21.05 9.13 3.19
CA GLN A 326 -20.59 9.37 4.56
C GLN A 326 -21.77 9.47 5.55
N LEU A 327 -22.84 10.18 5.20
CA LEU A 327 -24.07 10.22 6.01
C LEU A 327 -24.69 8.82 6.21
N SER A 328 -24.69 8.00 5.15
CA SER A 328 -25.18 6.62 5.25
C SER A 328 -24.29 5.75 6.14
N LEU A 329 -22.97 5.96 6.13
CA LEU A 329 -22.06 5.27 7.04
C LEU A 329 -22.27 5.69 8.50
N ASP A 330 -22.60 6.96 8.76
CA ASP A 330 -22.94 7.44 10.09
C ASP A 330 -24.25 6.81 10.59
N GLU A 331 -25.26 6.68 9.73
CA GLU A 331 -26.51 5.96 10.04
C GLU A 331 -26.23 4.48 10.39
N ILE A 332 -25.34 3.81 9.66
CA ILE A 332 -24.90 2.44 9.98
C ILE A 332 -24.23 2.39 11.37
N LYS A 333 -23.33 3.33 11.68
CA LYS A 333 -22.64 3.39 12.98
C LYS A 333 -23.64 3.56 14.15
N GLU A 334 -24.77 4.22 13.90
CA GLU A 334 -25.80 4.42 14.93
C GLU A 334 -26.35 3.11 15.49
N ASN A 335 -26.43 2.07 14.67
CA ASN A 335 -26.89 0.75 15.05
C ASN A 335 -25.88 -0.04 15.91
N TYR A 336 -24.61 0.42 15.96
CA TYR A 336 -23.54 -0.26 16.67
C TYR A 336 -22.79 0.71 17.60
N PRO A 337 -23.15 0.79 18.90
CA PRO A 337 -22.52 1.72 19.86
C PRO A 337 -20.99 1.61 19.91
N TRP A 338 -20.46 0.41 19.66
CA TRP A 338 -19.03 0.16 19.64
C TRP A 338 -18.31 0.67 18.36
N MET A 339 -19.04 1.05 17.31
CA MET A 339 -18.48 1.72 16.12
C MET A 339 -18.43 3.25 16.29
N LYS A 340 -19.09 3.81 17.33
CA LYS A 340 -19.10 5.27 17.58
C LYS A 340 -17.85 5.67 18.33
N PHE A 341 -16.99 6.49 17.71
CA PHE A 341 -15.91 7.18 18.39
C PHE A 341 -16.38 8.61 18.69
N ALA A 342 -16.05 9.12 19.87
CA ALA A 342 -16.03 10.55 20.05
C ALA A 342 -14.84 11.07 19.24
N ASP A 343 -15.08 11.99 18.33
CA ASP A 343 -14.04 12.72 17.62
C ASP A 343 -13.15 13.49 18.57
#